data_a7e214a718e902b95aea3b74375e3b88
#
_entry.id   a7e214a718e902b95aea3b74375e3b88
#
_cell.length_a   1.000
_cell.length_b   1.000
_cell.length_c   1.000
_cell.angle_alpha   90.00
_cell.angle_beta   90.00
_cell.angle_gamma   90.00
#
_symmetry.space_group_name_H-M   'P 1'
#
loop_
_entity.id
_entity.type
_entity.pdbx_description
1 polymer ?
#
loop_
_entity_poly.entity_id
_entity_poly.type
_entity_poly.pdbx_seq_one_letter_code
_entity_poly.pdbx_strand_id
1 'polypeptide(L)'
;MNHKVQKYKSNKLSDKKWSLNKIPQKSSYDIAITIPCYAEYDYLFKTLESINNQETDMLKKTLVSVVINNSNNEQQSIINNNDKTYKKLLESTFKFECVVVDAFTSKKIIKKKYAGAGMARKICVDSILEYLNEDSLICFLDADTVISKKYLSSIYESYISKKWNAATVNFNHQNDEPKTIELITIYENYLKDTARNIKKSGSPYCYVSLGSTMICSYNAYIAVGGMNKKIASEDFYFLQELEKYCGVTQIKDILVYPSSRYVSRLYLGTSWRLEKSLKDELDLSSLYFSKKSYNILTQWISLALASRSVNLQDMKNKITSIDKNLLKFLNEINLDNAWEAINDAPTNNHFIKQFHRWFDGLCVFKLLKFYTKS
;
A
#
# COMPACT_ATOMS: atom_id res chain seq x y z
N MET A 1 23.69 -12.56 10.90
CA MET A 1 22.56 -12.35 9.96
C MET A 1 21.29 -12.86 10.64
N ASN A 2 20.28 -12.01 10.81
CA ASN A 2 19.05 -12.33 11.54
C ASN A 2 18.35 -13.55 10.89
N HIS A 3 17.94 -14.54 11.69
CA HIS A 3 17.26 -15.77 11.22
C HIS A 3 16.04 -15.46 10.32
N LYS A 4 15.30 -14.37 10.62
CA LYS A 4 14.16 -13.92 9.80
C LYS A 4 14.58 -13.51 8.38
N VAL A 5 15.73 -12.83 8.26
CA VAL A 5 16.29 -12.41 6.96
C VAL A 5 16.69 -13.63 6.14
N GLN A 6 17.35 -14.62 6.75
CA GLN A 6 17.71 -15.87 6.06
C GLN A 6 16.46 -16.61 5.58
N LYS A 7 15.45 -16.75 6.45
CA LYS A 7 14.17 -17.39 6.10
C LYS A 7 13.44 -16.65 4.97
N TYR A 8 13.48 -15.32 4.96
CA TYR A 8 12.91 -14.54 3.86
C TYR A 8 13.66 -14.80 2.55
N LYS A 9 14.99 -14.71 2.58
CA LYS A 9 15.84 -14.94 1.40
C LYS A 9 15.69 -16.35 0.81
N SER A 10 15.54 -17.38 1.64
CA SER A 10 15.36 -18.76 1.17
C SER A 10 13.97 -19.07 0.61
N ASN A 11 12.90 -18.49 1.19
CA ASN A 11 11.54 -18.94 0.92
C ASN A 11 10.65 -17.91 0.20
N LYS A 12 10.99 -16.63 0.27
CA LYS A 12 10.13 -15.54 -0.17
C LYS A 12 10.76 -14.63 -1.21
N LEU A 13 12.09 -14.62 -1.37
CA LEU A 13 12.76 -13.77 -2.35
C LEU A 13 12.22 -14.02 -3.77
N SER A 14 12.20 -12.98 -4.58
CA SER A 14 11.85 -13.10 -5.99
C SER A 14 12.93 -13.89 -6.76
N ASP A 15 12.57 -14.38 -7.95
CA ASP A 15 13.46 -15.20 -8.78
C ASP A 15 14.71 -14.38 -9.17
N LYS A 16 15.89 -15.01 -9.11
CA LYS A 16 17.19 -14.43 -9.47
C LYS A 16 17.31 -14.00 -10.95
N LYS A 17 16.39 -14.43 -11.81
CA LYS A 17 16.34 -13.95 -13.21
C LYS A 17 16.15 -12.43 -13.32
N TRP A 18 15.58 -11.80 -12.29
CA TRP A 18 15.39 -10.34 -12.20
C TRP A 18 16.58 -9.71 -11.46
N SER A 19 17.68 -9.55 -12.18
CA SER A 19 18.89 -8.91 -11.68
C SER A 19 18.91 -7.43 -12.03
N LEU A 20 19.69 -6.67 -11.26
CA LEU A 20 19.98 -5.27 -11.53
C LEU A 20 20.80 -5.12 -12.83
N ASN A 21 20.61 -4.00 -13.54
CA ASN A 21 21.41 -3.63 -14.71
C ASN A 21 22.86 -3.29 -14.37
N LYS A 22 23.13 -2.87 -13.15
CA LYS A 22 24.48 -2.57 -12.62
C LYS A 22 24.53 -2.81 -11.12
N ILE A 23 25.73 -2.92 -10.58
CA ILE A 23 25.97 -2.99 -9.14
C ILE A 23 25.89 -1.56 -8.56
N PRO A 24 25.10 -1.33 -7.50
CA PRO A 24 25.08 -0.05 -6.79
C PRO A 24 26.48 0.33 -6.26
N GLN A 25 26.76 1.64 -6.24
CA GLN A 25 28.08 2.16 -5.83
C GLN A 25 28.38 1.94 -4.35
N LYS A 26 27.36 1.90 -3.51
CA LYS A 26 27.50 1.67 -2.06
C LYS A 26 26.99 0.29 -1.67
N SER A 27 27.58 -0.26 -0.63
CA SER A 27 27.15 -1.52 -0.02
C SER A 27 25.88 -1.38 0.82
N SER A 28 25.50 -0.17 1.22
CA SER A 28 24.28 0.09 1.98
C SER A 28 23.72 1.51 1.76
N TYR A 29 22.39 1.62 1.74
CA TYR A 29 21.64 2.86 1.62
C TYR A 29 20.63 2.98 2.75
N ASP A 30 20.42 4.20 3.27
CA ASP A 30 19.45 4.46 4.34
C ASP A 30 18.02 4.48 3.83
N ILE A 31 17.81 4.84 2.55
CA ILE A 31 16.49 4.94 1.93
C ILE A 31 16.51 4.22 0.58
N ALA A 32 15.49 3.42 0.33
CA ALA A 32 15.18 2.87 -0.99
C ALA A 32 13.87 3.46 -1.50
N ILE A 33 13.86 3.95 -2.74
CA ILE A 33 12.63 4.29 -3.46
C ILE A 33 12.41 3.22 -4.52
N THR A 34 11.21 2.61 -4.55
CA THR A 34 10.89 1.50 -5.45
C THR A 34 9.73 1.88 -6.36
N ILE A 35 9.95 1.77 -7.68
CA ILE A 35 9.04 2.25 -8.72
C ILE A 35 8.75 1.11 -9.71
N PRO A 36 7.55 0.50 -9.68
CA PRO A 36 7.09 -0.37 -10.75
C PRO A 36 6.72 0.47 -11.98
N CYS A 37 7.15 0.05 -13.16
CA CYS A 37 6.94 0.77 -14.41
C CYS A 37 6.35 -0.16 -15.48
N TYR A 38 5.10 0.11 -15.89
CA TYR A 38 4.38 -0.63 -16.91
C TYR A 38 3.81 0.36 -17.94
N ALA A 39 4.52 0.52 -19.06
CA ALA A 39 4.20 1.47 -20.13
C ALA A 39 4.06 2.93 -19.64
N GLU A 40 5.05 3.41 -18.88
CA GLU A 40 5.03 4.72 -18.19
C GLU A 40 6.02 5.74 -18.75
N TYR A 41 6.42 5.62 -20.03
CA TYR A 41 7.42 6.50 -20.63
C TYR A 41 7.12 7.99 -20.43
N ASP A 42 5.86 8.39 -20.57
CA ASP A 42 5.45 9.79 -20.53
C ASP A 42 5.37 10.37 -19.10
N TYR A 43 5.35 9.50 -18.08
CA TYR A 43 5.17 9.91 -16.69
C TYR A 43 6.43 9.70 -15.84
N LEU A 44 7.12 8.58 -16.00
CA LEU A 44 8.23 8.16 -15.16
C LEU A 44 9.30 9.23 -15.00
N PHE A 45 9.66 9.92 -16.05
CA PHE A 45 10.76 10.90 -16.01
C PHE A 45 10.39 12.17 -15.24
N LYS A 46 9.10 12.53 -15.14
CA LYS A 46 8.60 13.57 -14.24
C LYS A 46 8.71 13.14 -12.78
N THR A 47 8.40 11.88 -12.48
CA THR A 47 8.58 11.30 -11.14
C THR A 47 10.06 11.31 -10.76
N LEU A 48 10.95 10.82 -11.62
CA LEU A 48 12.40 10.80 -11.38
C LEU A 48 12.97 12.22 -11.22
N GLU A 49 12.48 13.19 -11.99
CA GLU A 49 12.88 14.59 -11.82
C GLU A 49 12.45 15.16 -10.47
N SER A 50 11.26 14.82 -9.98
CA SER A 50 10.82 15.22 -8.64
C SER A 50 11.68 14.60 -7.52
N ILE A 51 12.22 13.40 -7.73
CA ILE A 51 13.23 12.80 -6.84
C ILE A 51 14.56 13.57 -6.96
N ASN A 52 14.99 13.89 -8.18
CA ASN A 52 16.23 14.61 -8.47
C ASN A 52 16.29 16.00 -7.81
N ASN A 53 15.12 16.56 -7.48
CA ASN A 53 14.96 17.86 -6.82
C ASN A 53 14.88 17.79 -5.28
N GLN A 54 15.19 16.64 -4.67
CA GLN A 54 15.34 16.49 -3.22
C GLN A 54 16.67 17.06 -2.74
N GLU A 55 16.81 17.23 -1.42
CA GLU A 55 18.04 17.67 -0.78
C GLU A 55 19.22 16.75 -1.11
N THR A 56 20.36 17.31 -1.48
CA THR A 56 21.54 16.57 -1.95
C THR A 56 22.01 15.51 -0.94
N ASP A 57 22.00 15.82 0.36
CA ASP A 57 22.44 14.87 1.37
C ASP A 57 21.49 13.70 1.55
N MET A 58 20.20 13.92 1.32
CA MET A 58 19.19 12.83 1.28
C MET A 58 19.39 11.98 0.02
N LEU A 59 19.66 12.61 -1.15
CA LEU A 59 19.91 11.87 -2.40
C LEU A 59 21.14 10.96 -2.30
N LYS A 60 22.21 11.39 -1.63
CA LYS A 60 23.42 10.57 -1.40
C LYS A 60 23.13 9.29 -0.60
N LYS A 61 22.07 9.27 0.21
CA LYS A 61 21.65 8.14 1.06
C LYS A 61 20.58 7.27 0.39
N THR A 62 20.11 7.65 -0.79
CA THR A 62 18.95 7.06 -1.46
C THR A 62 19.37 6.18 -2.64
N LEU A 63 18.81 4.99 -2.70
CA LEU A 63 18.85 4.08 -3.84
C LEU A 63 17.46 4.04 -4.49
N VAL A 64 17.37 4.35 -5.78
CA VAL A 64 16.14 4.24 -6.55
C VAL A 64 16.18 2.98 -7.40
N SER A 65 15.21 2.09 -7.23
CA SER A 65 15.03 0.89 -8.04
C SER A 65 13.80 1.05 -8.94
N VAL A 66 14.01 0.95 -10.24
CA VAL A 66 12.92 0.97 -11.25
C VAL A 66 12.80 -0.41 -11.87
N VAL A 67 11.63 -1.02 -11.79
CA VAL A 67 11.34 -2.30 -12.46
C VAL A 67 10.47 -2.04 -13.67
N ILE A 68 10.96 -2.33 -14.87
CA ILE A 68 10.16 -2.29 -16.08
C ILE A 68 9.58 -3.68 -16.29
N ASN A 69 8.25 -3.77 -16.30
CA ASN A 69 7.56 -5.06 -16.32
C ASN A 69 6.46 -5.14 -17.36
N ASN A 70 6.21 -6.34 -17.84
CA ASN A 70 5.01 -6.73 -18.57
C ASN A 70 4.70 -8.22 -18.36
N SER A 71 3.62 -8.68 -18.97
CA SER A 71 3.22 -10.09 -18.98
C SER A 71 3.47 -10.76 -20.33
N ASN A 72 3.17 -12.06 -20.41
CA ASN A 72 3.13 -12.77 -21.68
C ASN A 72 1.99 -12.23 -22.55
N ASN A 73 2.21 -12.18 -23.88
CA ASN A 73 1.21 -11.76 -24.87
C ASN A 73 0.76 -10.31 -24.72
N GLU A 74 1.70 -9.45 -24.36
CA GLU A 74 1.44 -8.02 -24.22
C GLU A 74 1.29 -7.35 -25.59
N GLN A 75 0.54 -6.25 -25.62
CA GLN A 75 0.40 -5.44 -26.84
C GLN A 75 1.75 -4.85 -27.27
N GLN A 76 2.01 -4.80 -28.58
CA GLN A 76 3.28 -4.28 -29.11
C GLN A 76 3.55 -2.83 -28.69
N SER A 77 2.51 -2.01 -28.52
CA SER A 77 2.62 -0.64 -28.02
C SER A 77 3.21 -0.57 -26.60
N ILE A 78 2.83 -1.49 -25.73
CA ILE A 78 3.34 -1.60 -24.36
C ILE A 78 4.80 -2.06 -24.38
N ILE A 79 5.12 -3.07 -25.20
CA ILE A 79 6.50 -3.57 -25.35
C ILE A 79 7.40 -2.44 -25.83
N ASN A 80 6.98 -1.70 -26.86
CA ASN A 80 7.74 -0.57 -27.42
C ASN A 80 7.92 0.57 -26.41
N ASN A 81 6.88 0.88 -25.61
CA ASN A 81 6.97 1.88 -24.54
C ASN A 81 7.97 1.45 -23.46
N ASN A 82 7.93 0.20 -23.04
CA ASN A 82 8.86 -0.36 -22.07
C ASN A 82 10.31 -0.36 -22.58
N ASP A 83 10.54 -0.75 -23.84
CA ASP A 83 11.87 -0.71 -24.46
C ASP A 83 12.42 0.71 -24.55
N LYS A 84 11.59 1.66 -24.98
CA LYS A 84 11.93 3.09 -25.00
C LYS A 84 12.26 3.62 -23.61
N THR A 85 11.47 3.24 -22.60
CA THR A 85 11.70 3.61 -21.20
C THR A 85 13.03 3.06 -20.69
N TYR A 86 13.29 1.78 -20.96
CA TYR A 86 14.52 1.11 -20.53
C TYR A 86 15.77 1.77 -21.12
N LYS A 87 15.78 2.00 -22.45
CA LYS A 87 16.91 2.66 -23.12
C LYS A 87 17.17 4.03 -22.54
N LYS A 88 16.13 4.86 -22.40
CA LYS A 88 16.27 6.21 -21.84
C LYS A 88 16.76 6.21 -20.40
N LEU A 89 16.33 5.26 -19.56
CA LEU A 89 16.83 5.12 -18.20
C LEU A 89 18.34 4.80 -18.15
N LEU A 90 18.83 3.94 -19.05
CA LEU A 90 20.25 3.59 -19.13
C LEU A 90 21.14 4.76 -19.55
N GLU A 91 20.60 5.69 -20.37
CA GLU A 91 21.27 6.88 -20.86
C GLU A 91 21.16 8.07 -19.88
N SER A 92 20.23 8.01 -18.94
CA SER A 92 19.94 9.12 -18.02
C SER A 92 20.94 9.20 -16.87
N THR A 93 21.28 10.43 -16.47
CA THR A 93 22.11 10.72 -15.30
C THR A 93 21.26 11.42 -14.23
N PHE A 94 21.32 10.93 -13.00
CA PHE A 94 20.58 11.46 -11.86
C PHE A 94 21.55 11.85 -10.73
N LYS A 95 21.12 12.73 -9.82
CA LYS A 95 21.88 13.10 -8.61
C LYS A 95 21.83 12.00 -7.53
N PHE A 96 21.02 10.95 -7.73
CA PHE A 96 20.88 9.78 -6.87
C PHE A 96 21.34 8.51 -7.60
N GLU A 97 21.62 7.47 -6.84
CA GLU A 97 21.91 6.16 -7.44
C GLU A 97 20.62 5.52 -7.95
N CYS A 98 20.57 5.24 -9.25
CA CYS A 98 19.44 4.58 -9.91
C CYS A 98 19.87 3.23 -10.48
N VAL A 99 19.09 2.19 -10.18
CA VAL A 99 19.22 0.85 -10.76
C VAL A 99 17.94 0.44 -11.45
N VAL A 100 18.06 -0.33 -12.50
CA VAL A 100 16.93 -0.77 -13.32
C VAL A 100 16.89 -2.29 -13.36
N VAL A 101 15.70 -2.85 -13.20
CA VAL A 101 15.44 -4.27 -13.33
C VAL A 101 14.61 -4.51 -14.58
N ASP A 102 15.12 -5.37 -15.46
CA ASP A 102 14.39 -5.84 -16.60
C ASP A 102 13.47 -7.01 -16.20
N ALA A 103 12.18 -6.78 -16.25
CA ALA A 103 11.12 -7.79 -16.07
C ALA A 103 10.14 -7.79 -17.26
N PHE A 104 10.59 -7.33 -18.44
CA PHE A 104 9.76 -7.20 -19.64
C PHE A 104 10.31 -7.93 -20.87
N THR A 105 11.61 -8.25 -20.94
CA THR A 105 12.17 -9.03 -22.05
C THR A 105 11.80 -10.51 -21.96
N SER A 106 11.75 -11.23 -23.07
CA SER A 106 11.12 -12.54 -23.26
C SER A 106 11.36 -13.59 -22.16
N LYS A 107 12.60 -13.72 -21.66
CA LYS A 107 12.97 -14.69 -20.59
C LYS A 107 12.68 -14.17 -19.19
N LYS A 108 12.44 -12.87 -19.02
CA LYS A 108 12.30 -12.18 -17.75
C LYS A 108 10.90 -11.71 -17.43
N ILE A 109 9.97 -11.81 -18.39
CA ILE A 109 8.56 -11.42 -18.23
C ILE A 109 7.92 -12.08 -16.99
N ILE A 110 6.96 -11.38 -16.40
CA ILE A 110 6.18 -11.88 -15.27
C ILE A 110 5.07 -12.80 -15.80
N LYS A 111 4.91 -13.98 -15.19
CA LYS A 111 3.80 -14.88 -15.55
C LYS A 111 2.46 -14.17 -15.35
N LYS A 112 1.53 -14.28 -16.31
CA LYS A 112 0.23 -13.58 -16.33
C LYS A 112 -0.52 -13.62 -15.02
N LYS A 113 -0.53 -14.75 -14.31
CA LYS A 113 -1.20 -14.91 -13.00
C LYS A 113 -0.63 -14.03 -11.87
N TYR A 114 0.55 -13.44 -12.07
CA TYR A 114 1.23 -12.56 -11.12
C TYR A 114 1.53 -11.18 -11.71
N ALA A 115 1.18 -10.94 -12.98
CA ALA A 115 1.51 -9.70 -13.68
C ALA A 115 0.62 -8.55 -13.20
N GLY A 116 1.05 -7.90 -12.13
CA GLY A 116 0.40 -6.76 -11.50
C GLY A 116 1.38 -5.99 -10.63
N ALA A 117 0.90 -4.89 -10.06
CA ALA A 117 1.69 -3.98 -9.25
C ALA A 117 2.37 -4.69 -8.05
N GLY A 118 1.69 -5.64 -7.41
CA GLY A 118 2.24 -6.35 -6.27
C GLY A 118 3.52 -7.13 -6.58
N MET A 119 3.56 -7.87 -7.70
CA MET A 119 4.76 -8.59 -8.10
C MET A 119 5.86 -7.65 -8.56
N ALA A 120 5.53 -6.58 -9.29
CA ALA A 120 6.48 -5.58 -9.73
C ALA A 120 7.13 -4.86 -8.53
N ARG A 121 6.34 -4.41 -7.53
CA ARG A 121 6.86 -3.84 -6.28
C ARG A 121 7.74 -4.83 -5.51
N LYS A 122 7.33 -6.10 -5.47
CA LYS A 122 8.15 -7.15 -4.84
C LYS A 122 9.50 -7.31 -5.52
N ILE A 123 9.55 -7.36 -6.85
CA ILE A 123 10.79 -7.45 -7.63
C ILE A 123 11.67 -6.21 -7.34
N CYS A 124 11.08 -4.99 -7.32
CA CYS A 124 11.80 -3.77 -6.98
C CYS A 124 12.57 -3.88 -5.66
N VAL A 125 11.89 -4.28 -4.59
CA VAL A 125 12.52 -4.37 -3.27
C VAL A 125 13.51 -5.52 -3.20
N ASP A 126 13.10 -6.72 -3.64
CA ASP A 126 13.89 -7.93 -3.50
C ASP A 126 15.23 -7.85 -4.26
N SER A 127 15.26 -7.16 -5.40
CA SER A 127 16.47 -6.98 -6.22
C SER A 127 17.54 -6.09 -5.56
N ILE A 128 17.13 -5.22 -4.63
CA ILE A 128 18.03 -4.31 -3.92
C ILE A 128 18.21 -4.65 -2.44
N LEU A 129 17.61 -5.75 -1.97
CA LEU A 129 17.54 -6.07 -0.55
C LEU A 129 18.92 -6.27 0.11
N GLU A 130 19.94 -6.66 -0.66
CA GLU A 130 21.30 -6.82 -0.16
C GLU A 130 22.04 -5.49 0.04
N TYR A 131 21.53 -4.41 -0.55
CA TYR A 131 22.05 -3.05 -0.42
C TYR A 131 21.29 -2.24 0.64
N LEU A 132 20.48 -2.91 1.46
CA LEU A 132 19.73 -2.33 2.58
C LEU A 132 20.13 -3.00 3.89
N ASN A 133 20.02 -2.26 4.98
CA ASN A 133 20.28 -2.75 6.34
C ASN A 133 19.05 -2.60 7.25
N GLU A 134 19.17 -3.00 8.50
CA GLU A 134 18.06 -3.01 9.47
C GLU A 134 17.44 -1.63 9.73
N ASP A 135 18.19 -0.55 9.54
CA ASP A 135 17.74 0.85 9.71
C ASP A 135 17.20 1.46 8.41
N SER A 136 17.30 0.77 7.28
CA SER A 136 16.86 1.28 5.99
C SER A 136 15.35 1.39 5.90
N LEU A 137 14.88 2.47 5.23
CA LEU A 137 13.49 2.69 4.87
C LEU A 137 13.24 2.32 3.42
N ILE A 138 12.09 1.71 3.15
CA ILE A 138 11.61 1.36 1.83
C ILE A 138 10.38 2.22 1.54
N CYS A 139 10.51 3.14 0.58
CA CYS A 139 9.46 4.02 0.10
C CYS A 139 8.91 3.49 -1.22
N PHE A 140 7.60 3.34 -1.32
CA PHE A 140 6.95 2.89 -2.55
C PHE A 140 6.39 4.10 -3.29
N LEU A 141 6.71 4.22 -4.59
CA LEU A 141 6.13 5.21 -5.49
C LEU A 141 5.59 4.55 -6.74
N ASP A 142 4.57 5.14 -7.34
CA ASP A 142 4.13 4.80 -8.70
C ASP A 142 4.89 5.66 -9.72
N ALA A 143 5.02 5.14 -10.92
CA ALA A 143 5.78 5.79 -11.99
C ALA A 143 5.18 7.13 -12.47
N ASP A 144 3.96 7.45 -12.06
CA ASP A 144 3.23 8.67 -12.39
C ASP A 144 3.01 9.60 -11.18
N THR A 145 3.73 9.35 -10.08
CA THR A 145 3.59 10.12 -8.83
C THR A 145 4.74 11.11 -8.68
N VAL A 146 4.43 12.38 -8.66
CA VAL A 146 5.38 13.45 -8.31
C VAL A 146 5.46 13.59 -6.79
N ILE A 147 6.63 13.89 -6.25
CA ILE A 147 6.86 14.07 -4.81
C ILE A 147 7.18 15.51 -4.43
N SER A 148 6.83 15.91 -3.21
CA SER A 148 7.19 17.19 -2.62
C SER A 148 8.71 17.31 -2.47
N LYS A 149 9.25 18.53 -2.57
CA LYS A 149 10.69 18.80 -2.33
C LYS A 149 11.18 18.37 -0.95
N LYS A 150 10.27 18.21 0.04
CA LYS A 150 10.58 17.79 1.40
C LYS A 150 10.28 16.30 1.64
N TYR A 151 10.01 15.52 0.60
CA TYR A 151 9.56 14.13 0.76
C TYR A 151 10.56 13.31 1.58
N LEU A 152 11.82 13.28 1.19
CA LEU A 152 12.82 12.46 1.86
C LEU A 152 13.16 12.99 3.26
N SER A 153 13.37 14.30 3.41
CA SER A 153 13.70 14.90 4.71
C SER A 153 12.57 14.75 5.73
N SER A 154 11.31 15.03 5.36
CA SER A 154 10.15 14.87 6.26
C SER A 154 9.95 13.42 6.71
N ILE A 155 10.12 12.46 5.81
CA ILE A 155 10.02 11.03 6.15
C ILE A 155 11.13 10.63 7.12
N TYR A 156 12.37 10.99 6.80
CA TYR A 156 13.54 10.63 7.61
C TYR A 156 13.48 11.26 9.01
N GLU A 157 13.15 12.54 9.11
CA GLU A 157 12.93 13.24 10.38
C GLU A 157 11.81 12.61 11.23
N SER A 158 10.69 12.27 10.58
CA SER A 158 9.59 11.58 11.24
C SER A 158 10.02 10.20 11.75
N TYR A 159 10.84 9.46 10.98
CA TYR A 159 11.36 8.16 11.39
C TYR A 159 12.30 8.29 12.60
N ILE A 160 13.26 9.20 12.53
CA ILE A 160 14.23 9.42 13.63
C ILE A 160 13.52 9.82 14.93
N SER A 161 12.52 10.71 14.84
CA SER A 161 11.80 11.24 16.01
C SER A 161 10.83 10.23 16.63
N LYS A 162 10.14 9.43 15.82
CA LYS A 162 9.04 8.55 16.29
C LYS A 162 9.38 7.06 16.30
N LYS A 163 10.48 6.66 15.65
CA LYS A 163 10.94 5.27 15.58
C LYS A 163 9.86 4.28 15.13
N TRP A 164 9.01 4.67 14.18
CA TRP A 164 8.00 3.79 13.60
C TRP A 164 8.63 2.76 12.63
N ASN A 165 7.94 1.64 12.40
CA ASN A 165 8.36 0.60 11.46
C ASN A 165 7.54 0.60 10.16
N ALA A 166 6.38 1.23 10.16
CA ALA A 166 5.57 1.43 8.98
C ALA A 166 4.84 2.78 9.05
N ALA A 167 4.70 3.43 7.91
CA ALA A 167 4.00 4.70 7.80
C ALA A 167 3.29 4.84 6.46
N THR A 168 2.33 5.76 6.42
CA THR A 168 1.79 6.34 5.19
C THR A 168 1.99 7.83 5.21
N VAL A 169 2.26 8.43 4.05
CA VAL A 169 2.27 9.89 3.86
C VAL A 169 0.90 10.36 3.36
N ASN A 170 0.58 11.62 3.62
CA ASN A 170 -0.60 12.23 3.04
C ASN A 170 -0.35 12.65 1.58
N PHE A 171 -1.43 12.81 0.83
CA PHE A 171 -1.40 13.02 -0.61
C PHE A 171 -2.45 14.01 -1.08
N ASN A 172 -2.21 14.61 -2.23
CA ASN A 172 -3.21 15.21 -3.11
C ASN A 172 -2.92 14.75 -4.52
N HIS A 173 -3.93 14.51 -5.34
CA HIS A 173 -3.68 14.19 -6.73
C HIS A 173 -3.20 15.43 -7.51
N GLN A 174 -2.46 15.19 -8.59
CA GLN A 174 -2.10 16.24 -9.55
C GLN A 174 -3.36 16.75 -10.27
N ASN A 175 -3.35 18.02 -10.67
CA ASN A 175 -4.38 18.60 -11.53
C ASN A 175 -3.89 18.61 -13.00
N ASP A 176 -3.29 17.51 -13.43
CA ASP A 176 -2.64 17.35 -14.74
C ASP A 176 -3.62 16.96 -15.85
N GLU A 177 -4.86 16.60 -15.49
CA GLU A 177 -5.90 16.21 -16.46
C GLU A 177 -7.19 17.02 -16.21
N PRO A 178 -7.45 18.06 -17.01
CA PRO A 178 -8.60 18.98 -16.79
C PRO A 178 -9.95 18.28 -16.70
N LYS A 179 -10.16 17.21 -17.47
CA LYS A 179 -11.43 16.47 -17.51
C LYS A 179 -11.75 15.73 -16.20
N THR A 180 -10.77 15.51 -15.34
CA THR A 180 -10.92 14.72 -14.11
C THR A 180 -10.81 15.53 -12.83
N ILE A 181 -10.58 16.85 -12.88
CA ILE A 181 -10.35 17.69 -11.69
C ILE A 181 -11.49 17.55 -10.66
N GLU A 182 -12.73 17.64 -11.11
CA GLU A 182 -13.89 17.49 -10.23
C GLU A 182 -14.02 16.07 -9.69
N LEU A 183 -13.93 15.08 -10.57
CA LEU A 183 -14.06 13.66 -10.23
C LEU A 183 -12.96 13.19 -9.27
N ILE A 184 -11.72 13.61 -9.50
CA ILE A 184 -10.62 13.25 -8.62
C ILE A 184 -10.78 13.89 -7.23
N THR A 185 -11.33 15.09 -7.16
CA THR A 185 -11.63 15.76 -5.89
C THR A 185 -12.68 14.98 -5.10
N ILE A 186 -13.76 14.53 -5.74
CA ILE A 186 -14.80 13.70 -5.11
C ILE A 186 -14.18 12.39 -4.61
N TYR A 187 -13.39 11.72 -5.45
CA TYR A 187 -12.76 10.45 -5.10
C TYR A 187 -11.74 10.59 -3.96
N GLU A 188 -10.92 11.63 -3.98
CA GLU A 188 -9.95 11.92 -2.92
C GLU A 188 -10.64 12.20 -1.58
N ASN A 189 -11.72 12.99 -1.60
CA ASN A 189 -12.53 13.24 -0.41
C ASN A 189 -13.14 11.95 0.12
N TYR A 190 -13.68 11.09 -0.74
CA TYR A 190 -14.16 9.77 -0.34
C TYR A 190 -13.09 8.95 0.40
N LEU A 191 -11.87 8.88 -0.14
CA LEU A 191 -10.78 8.12 0.48
C LEU A 191 -10.41 8.68 1.86
N LYS A 192 -10.23 10.01 1.96
CA LYS A 192 -9.83 10.70 3.20
C LYS A 192 -10.93 10.66 4.25
N ASP A 193 -12.19 10.83 3.85
CA ASP A 193 -13.34 10.78 4.76
C ASP A 193 -13.57 9.36 5.28
N THR A 194 -13.41 8.35 4.44
CA THR A 194 -13.49 6.95 4.86
C THR A 194 -12.45 6.64 5.92
N ALA A 195 -11.18 6.98 5.69
CA ALA A 195 -10.12 6.78 6.68
C ALA A 195 -10.39 7.53 7.99
N ARG A 196 -10.86 8.80 7.90
CA ARG A 196 -11.22 9.62 9.07
C ARG A 196 -12.36 9.00 9.89
N ASN A 197 -13.40 8.49 9.24
CA ASN A 197 -14.54 7.88 9.92
C ASN A 197 -14.19 6.51 10.52
N ILE A 198 -13.38 5.70 9.85
CA ILE A 198 -12.83 4.46 10.41
C ILE A 198 -12.00 4.76 11.67
N LYS A 199 -11.19 5.82 11.66
CA LYS A 199 -10.45 6.28 12.85
C LYS A 199 -11.37 6.64 14.01
N LYS A 200 -12.43 7.42 13.73
CA LYS A 200 -13.44 7.79 14.74
C LYS A 200 -14.15 6.57 15.31
N SER A 201 -14.29 5.50 14.54
CA SER A 201 -14.88 4.25 15.00
C SER A 201 -13.93 3.38 15.85
N GLY A 202 -12.69 3.81 16.08
CA GLY A 202 -11.72 3.10 16.94
C GLY A 202 -10.94 1.99 16.24
N SER A 203 -11.05 1.84 14.92
CA SER A 203 -10.26 0.87 14.17
C SER A 203 -8.85 1.40 13.87
N PRO A 204 -7.79 0.59 14.01
CA PRO A 204 -6.44 0.99 13.64
C PRO A 204 -6.21 1.03 12.13
N TYR A 205 -7.07 0.38 11.32
CA TYR A 205 -6.97 0.34 9.85
C TYR A 205 -7.51 1.63 9.20
N CYS A 206 -7.11 2.78 9.72
CA CYS A 206 -7.66 4.10 9.42
C CYS A 206 -6.78 4.94 8.48
N TYR A 207 -5.98 4.32 7.65
CA TYR A 207 -5.15 4.94 6.63
C TYR A 207 -5.75 4.79 5.23
N VAL A 208 -5.32 5.63 4.31
CA VAL A 208 -5.66 5.46 2.88
C VAL A 208 -4.64 4.52 2.25
N SER A 209 -5.12 3.44 1.64
CA SER A 209 -4.28 2.48 0.92
C SER A 209 -4.07 2.96 -0.52
N LEU A 210 -2.94 3.64 -0.74
CA LEU A 210 -2.45 4.03 -2.06
C LEU A 210 -1.01 3.56 -2.22
N GLY A 211 -0.69 2.99 -3.37
CA GLY A 211 0.62 2.44 -3.66
C GLY A 211 1.78 3.40 -3.43
N SER A 212 1.57 4.68 -3.74
CA SER A 212 2.58 5.74 -3.64
C SER A 212 2.74 6.35 -2.24
N THR A 213 1.92 5.97 -1.26
CA THR A 213 1.97 6.56 0.08
C THR A 213 2.67 5.70 1.12
N MET A 214 2.97 4.45 0.78
CA MET A 214 3.45 3.45 1.73
C MET A 214 4.95 3.58 2.00
N ILE A 215 5.32 3.41 3.27
CA ILE A 215 6.71 3.34 3.71
C ILE A 215 6.82 2.27 4.79
N CYS A 216 7.88 1.48 4.76
CA CYS A 216 8.19 0.58 5.86
C CYS A 216 9.70 0.47 6.09
N SER A 217 10.09 0.03 7.30
CA SER A 217 11.48 -0.35 7.56
C SER A 217 11.81 -1.68 6.87
N TYR A 218 13.08 -1.89 6.58
CA TYR A 218 13.61 -3.18 6.11
C TYR A 218 13.13 -4.35 6.97
N ASN A 219 13.19 -4.21 8.30
CA ASN A 219 12.77 -5.24 9.23
C ASN A 219 11.27 -5.54 9.14
N ALA A 220 10.42 -4.51 9.00
CA ALA A 220 8.98 -4.71 8.85
C ALA A 220 8.65 -5.39 7.52
N TYR A 221 9.30 -4.98 6.40
CA TYR A 221 9.12 -5.62 5.10
C TYR A 221 9.37 -7.12 5.16
N ILE A 222 10.48 -7.53 5.77
CA ILE A 222 10.86 -8.94 5.93
C ILE A 222 9.90 -9.67 6.86
N ALA A 223 9.53 -9.06 7.99
CA ALA A 223 8.69 -9.68 9.00
C ALA A 223 7.29 -10.04 8.50
N VAL A 224 6.70 -9.19 7.63
CA VAL A 224 5.40 -9.48 7.01
C VAL A 224 5.51 -10.39 5.77
N GLY A 225 6.70 -10.80 5.39
CA GLY A 225 6.94 -11.69 4.24
C GLY A 225 7.06 -10.96 2.91
N GLY A 226 7.32 -9.66 2.95
CA GLY A 226 7.46 -8.78 1.79
C GLY A 226 6.14 -8.44 1.10
N MET A 227 6.21 -7.75 -0.02
CA MET A 227 5.04 -7.41 -0.83
C MET A 227 4.34 -8.67 -1.32
N ASN A 228 3.01 -8.69 -1.23
CA ASN A 228 2.20 -9.79 -1.77
C ASN A 228 2.16 -9.75 -3.31
N LYS A 229 1.89 -10.90 -3.95
CA LYS A 229 1.89 -11.05 -5.42
C LYS A 229 0.52 -10.83 -6.05
N LYS A 230 -0.37 -10.08 -5.40
CA LYS A 230 -1.69 -9.79 -5.93
C LYS A 230 -1.59 -8.88 -7.17
N ILE A 231 -2.49 -9.09 -8.11
CA ILE A 231 -2.55 -8.28 -9.34
C ILE A 231 -3.02 -6.86 -9.00
N ALA A 232 -3.96 -6.73 -8.05
CA ALA A 232 -4.51 -5.46 -7.58
C ALA A 232 -4.81 -5.52 -6.08
N SER A 233 -4.97 -4.36 -5.43
CA SER A 233 -5.17 -4.20 -3.98
C SER A 233 -4.00 -4.74 -3.15
N GLU A 234 -2.83 -4.85 -3.72
CA GLU A 234 -1.62 -5.28 -3.02
C GLU A 234 -1.23 -4.31 -1.90
N ASP A 235 -1.44 -3.02 -2.11
CA ASP A 235 -1.26 -1.93 -1.16
C ASP A 235 -2.13 -2.09 0.09
N PHE A 236 -3.42 -2.36 -0.09
CA PHE A 236 -4.35 -2.62 1.00
C PHE A 236 -3.91 -3.80 1.87
N TYR A 237 -3.62 -4.95 1.25
CA TYR A 237 -3.21 -6.13 2.00
C TYR A 237 -1.82 -5.99 2.62
N PHE A 238 -0.90 -5.29 1.97
CA PHE A 238 0.42 -5.05 2.52
C PHE A 238 0.37 -4.14 3.75
N LEU A 239 -0.35 -3.02 3.68
CA LEU A 239 -0.57 -2.14 4.82
C LEU A 239 -1.31 -2.84 5.96
N GLN A 240 -2.30 -3.70 5.65
CA GLN A 240 -2.99 -4.49 6.66
C GLN A 240 -2.04 -5.43 7.42
N GLU A 241 -1.13 -6.11 6.74
CA GLU A 241 -0.14 -6.96 7.41
C GLU A 241 0.88 -6.14 8.22
N LEU A 242 1.28 -4.95 7.75
CA LEU A 242 2.11 -4.03 8.51
C LEU A 242 1.39 -3.53 9.78
N GLU A 243 0.10 -3.19 9.67
CA GLU A 243 -0.71 -2.79 10.83
C GLU A 243 -0.78 -3.91 11.88
N LYS A 244 -1.05 -5.15 11.46
CA LYS A 244 -1.06 -6.33 12.34
C LYS A 244 0.30 -6.59 13.00
N TYR A 245 1.39 -6.25 12.34
CA TYR A 245 2.75 -6.50 12.84
C TYR A 245 3.25 -5.40 13.78
N CYS A 246 3.19 -4.13 13.34
CA CYS A 246 3.85 -3.03 14.05
C CYS A 246 3.03 -1.74 14.16
N GLY A 247 1.82 -1.71 13.61
CA GLY A 247 1.05 -0.48 13.45
C GLY A 247 1.55 0.39 12.29
N VAL A 248 0.67 1.24 11.74
CA VAL A 248 0.97 2.15 10.64
C VAL A 248 0.82 3.61 11.10
N THR A 249 1.94 4.32 11.15
CA THR A 249 1.98 5.75 11.47
C THR A 249 1.50 6.59 10.28
N GLN A 250 0.69 7.61 10.53
CA GLN A 250 0.26 8.55 9.50
C GLN A 250 1.09 9.84 9.58
N ILE A 251 1.88 10.12 8.54
CA ILE A 251 2.57 11.40 8.35
C ILE A 251 1.57 12.35 7.72
N LYS A 252 1.29 13.47 8.40
CA LYS A 252 0.21 14.40 8.01
C LYS A 252 0.55 15.28 6.80
N ASP A 253 1.84 15.46 6.53
CA ASP A 253 2.31 16.31 5.45
C ASP A 253 1.93 15.71 4.09
N ILE A 254 1.44 16.55 3.18
CA ILE A 254 1.19 16.17 1.79
C ILE A 254 2.54 16.07 1.09
N LEU A 255 2.98 14.85 0.85
CA LEU A 255 4.31 14.57 0.32
C LEU A 255 4.30 13.93 -1.06
N VAL A 256 3.17 13.38 -1.50
CA VAL A 256 3.03 12.74 -2.81
C VAL A 256 1.84 13.27 -3.58
N TYR A 257 1.98 13.33 -4.91
CA TYR A 257 0.99 13.83 -5.84
C TYR A 257 0.82 12.80 -6.97
N PRO A 258 -0.04 11.75 -6.78
CA PRO A 258 -0.36 10.80 -7.84
C PRO A 258 -1.05 11.49 -9.02
N SER A 259 -0.89 10.97 -10.24
CA SER A 259 -1.55 11.48 -11.43
C SER A 259 -3.08 11.32 -11.35
N SER A 260 -3.81 12.27 -11.90
CA SER A 260 -5.27 12.24 -12.05
C SER A 260 -5.73 11.67 -13.40
N ARG A 261 -4.85 11.02 -14.15
CA ARG A 261 -5.18 10.41 -15.46
C ARG A 261 -6.31 9.39 -15.36
N TYR A 262 -7.12 9.29 -16.41
CA TYR A 262 -8.29 8.42 -16.49
C TYR A 262 -8.12 7.21 -17.44
N VAL A 263 -7.00 7.12 -18.16
CA VAL A 263 -6.74 5.96 -19.04
C VAL A 263 -6.38 4.76 -18.18
N SER A 264 -7.34 3.85 -18.02
CA SER A 264 -7.18 2.67 -17.19
C SER A 264 -6.47 1.53 -17.90
N ARG A 265 -5.52 0.91 -17.26
CA ARG A 265 -4.83 -0.31 -17.70
C ARG A 265 -5.18 -1.52 -16.82
N LEU A 266 -5.87 -1.27 -15.71
CA LEU A 266 -6.34 -2.27 -14.75
C LEU A 266 -7.83 -2.05 -14.48
N TYR A 267 -8.52 -3.08 -14.01
CA TYR A 267 -9.94 -3.05 -13.66
C TYR A 267 -10.23 -2.51 -12.24
N LEU A 268 -9.23 -1.93 -11.58
CA LEU A 268 -9.32 -1.31 -10.25
C LEU A 268 -8.34 -0.14 -10.15
N GLY A 269 -8.53 0.70 -9.13
CA GLY A 269 -7.68 1.84 -8.85
C GLY A 269 -8.30 3.17 -9.26
N THR A 270 -7.54 4.26 -9.09
CA THR A 270 -7.99 5.63 -9.35
C THR A 270 -8.37 5.81 -10.82
N SER A 271 -7.46 5.49 -11.74
CA SER A 271 -7.68 5.68 -13.19
C SER A 271 -8.92 4.94 -13.70
N TRP A 272 -9.16 3.71 -13.25
CA TRP A 272 -10.34 2.94 -13.62
C TRP A 272 -11.65 3.61 -13.14
N ARG A 273 -11.67 4.14 -11.90
CA ARG A 273 -12.85 4.82 -11.38
C ARG A 273 -13.13 6.13 -12.11
N LEU A 274 -12.09 6.90 -12.41
CA LEU A 274 -12.23 8.12 -13.19
C LEU A 274 -12.72 7.83 -14.61
N GLU A 275 -12.17 6.82 -15.28
CA GLU A 275 -12.61 6.39 -16.61
C GLU A 275 -14.08 5.98 -16.62
N LYS A 276 -14.50 5.16 -15.64
CA LYS A 276 -15.90 4.73 -15.53
C LYS A 276 -16.85 5.88 -15.23
N SER A 277 -16.42 6.83 -14.40
CA SER A 277 -17.23 8.01 -14.08
C SER A 277 -17.35 8.96 -15.28
N LEU A 278 -16.29 9.13 -16.05
CA LEU A 278 -16.35 9.93 -17.30
C LEU A 278 -17.26 9.32 -18.38
N LYS A 279 -17.53 8.02 -18.30
CA LYS A 279 -18.45 7.28 -19.19
C LYS A 279 -19.86 7.14 -18.61
N ASP A 280 -20.18 7.82 -17.52
CA ASP A 280 -21.44 7.71 -16.77
C ASP A 280 -21.77 6.27 -16.30
N GLU A 281 -20.74 5.39 -16.20
CA GLU A 281 -20.90 4.01 -15.74
C GLU A 281 -20.72 3.86 -14.22
N LEU A 282 -20.19 4.89 -13.53
CA LEU A 282 -19.96 4.91 -12.08
C LEU A 282 -20.19 6.32 -11.51
N ASP A 283 -21.15 6.44 -10.62
CA ASP A 283 -21.26 7.62 -9.76
C ASP A 283 -20.30 7.48 -8.57
N LEU A 284 -19.28 8.34 -8.48
CA LEU A 284 -18.30 8.32 -7.38
C LEU A 284 -18.92 8.65 -6.02
N SER A 285 -20.06 9.35 -5.98
CA SER A 285 -20.78 9.60 -4.74
C SER A 285 -21.36 8.32 -4.13
N SER A 286 -21.66 7.32 -4.95
CA SER A 286 -22.13 6.01 -4.52
C SER A 286 -21.11 5.16 -3.77
N LEU A 287 -19.84 5.58 -3.77
CA LEU A 287 -18.78 4.90 -3.03
C LEU A 287 -18.85 5.15 -1.52
N TYR A 288 -19.48 6.27 -1.10
CA TYR A 288 -19.54 6.64 0.32
C TYR A 288 -20.36 5.63 1.13
N PHE A 289 -19.85 5.30 2.29
CA PHE A 289 -20.57 4.45 3.24
C PHE A 289 -21.60 5.25 4.04
N SER A 290 -22.69 4.61 4.43
CA SER A 290 -23.76 5.23 5.18
C SER A 290 -23.34 5.64 6.60
N LYS A 291 -23.97 6.69 7.17
CA LYS A 291 -23.77 7.05 8.58
C LYS A 291 -24.11 5.89 9.53
N LYS A 292 -25.14 5.11 9.19
CA LYS A 292 -25.55 3.92 9.95
C LYS A 292 -24.41 2.91 10.03
N SER A 293 -23.71 2.63 8.91
CA SER A 293 -22.60 1.66 8.89
C SER A 293 -21.45 2.05 9.82
N TYR A 294 -21.09 3.33 9.88
CA TYR A 294 -20.06 3.83 10.81
C TYR A 294 -20.53 3.80 12.28
N ASN A 295 -21.80 4.07 12.54
CA ASN A 295 -22.35 3.96 13.91
C ASN A 295 -22.31 2.52 14.42
N ILE A 296 -22.71 1.56 13.59
CA ILE A 296 -22.63 0.14 13.94
C ILE A 296 -21.17 -0.29 14.15
N LEU A 297 -20.26 0.13 13.27
CA LEU A 297 -18.82 -0.15 13.44
C LEU A 297 -18.29 0.39 14.75
N THR A 298 -18.66 1.63 15.13
CA THR A 298 -18.24 2.26 16.38
C THR A 298 -18.76 1.50 17.60
N GLN A 299 -20.06 1.18 17.61
CA GLN A 299 -20.67 0.43 18.72
C GLN A 299 -20.07 -0.98 18.84
N TRP A 300 -19.85 -1.66 17.71
CA TRP A 300 -19.22 -2.97 17.70
C TRP A 300 -17.81 -2.96 18.28
N ILE A 301 -16.92 -2.09 17.77
CA ILE A 301 -15.54 -2.02 18.28
C ILE A 301 -15.53 -1.64 19.76
N SER A 302 -16.33 -0.65 20.18
CA SER A 302 -16.42 -0.22 21.58
C SER A 302 -16.90 -1.35 22.47
N LEU A 303 -17.96 -2.06 22.08
CA LEU A 303 -18.47 -3.22 22.83
C LEU A 303 -17.40 -4.31 22.95
N ALA A 304 -16.78 -4.69 21.82
CA ALA A 304 -15.80 -5.76 21.81
C ALA A 304 -14.60 -5.45 22.72
N LEU A 305 -14.05 -4.23 22.64
CA LEU A 305 -12.89 -3.83 23.45
C LEU A 305 -13.20 -3.71 24.95
N ALA A 306 -14.45 -3.44 25.32
CA ALA A 306 -14.91 -3.41 26.71
C ALA A 306 -15.33 -4.80 27.25
N SER A 307 -15.32 -5.85 26.43
CA SER A 307 -15.92 -7.15 26.76
C SER A 307 -14.89 -8.27 26.99
N ARG A 308 -13.64 -7.94 27.37
CA ARG A 308 -12.68 -8.97 27.77
C ARG A 308 -13.24 -9.84 28.90
N SER A 309 -13.05 -11.14 28.80
CA SER A 309 -13.57 -12.17 29.73
C SER A 309 -15.09 -12.37 29.72
N VAL A 310 -15.81 -11.73 28.80
CA VAL A 310 -17.23 -12.01 28.58
C VAL A 310 -17.36 -13.31 27.76
N ASN A 311 -18.14 -14.27 28.25
CA ASN A 311 -18.36 -15.52 27.53
C ASN A 311 -19.10 -15.28 26.20
N LEU A 312 -19.01 -16.26 25.31
CA LEU A 312 -19.55 -16.15 23.97
C LEU A 312 -21.07 -15.91 23.92
N GLN A 313 -21.84 -16.59 24.81
CA GLN A 313 -23.30 -16.45 24.80
C GLN A 313 -23.73 -15.03 25.22
N ASP A 314 -23.12 -14.48 26.29
CA ASP A 314 -23.39 -13.12 26.73
C ASP A 314 -22.93 -12.09 25.67
N MET A 315 -21.82 -12.38 24.98
CA MET A 315 -21.38 -11.54 23.89
C MET A 315 -22.36 -11.51 22.74
N LYS A 316 -22.92 -12.65 22.32
CA LYS A 316 -23.98 -12.72 21.30
C LYS A 316 -25.23 -11.94 21.70
N ASN A 317 -25.64 -12.00 22.97
CA ASN A 317 -26.76 -11.21 23.49
C ASN A 317 -26.48 -9.70 23.38
N LYS A 318 -25.30 -9.25 23.79
CA LYS A 318 -24.89 -7.84 23.67
C LYS A 318 -24.80 -7.37 22.23
N ILE A 319 -24.26 -8.18 21.32
CA ILE A 319 -24.22 -7.88 19.88
C ILE A 319 -25.63 -7.73 19.30
N THR A 320 -26.53 -8.64 19.67
CA THR A 320 -27.93 -8.61 19.21
C THR A 320 -28.65 -7.34 19.68
N SER A 321 -28.29 -6.81 20.85
CA SER A 321 -28.83 -5.54 21.38
C SER A 321 -28.38 -4.31 20.57
N ILE A 322 -27.22 -4.39 19.86
CA ILE A 322 -26.82 -3.36 18.92
C ILE A 322 -27.66 -3.47 17.64
N ASP A 323 -27.59 -4.63 16.98
CA ASP A 323 -28.34 -4.92 15.74
C ASP A 323 -28.32 -6.43 15.46
N LYS A 324 -29.49 -7.01 15.13
CA LYS A 324 -29.60 -8.45 14.81
C LYS A 324 -28.79 -8.87 13.59
N ASN A 325 -28.67 -7.98 12.59
CA ASN A 325 -27.89 -8.26 11.39
C ASN A 325 -26.39 -8.22 11.65
N LEU A 326 -25.95 -7.50 12.70
CA LEU A 326 -24.56 -7.50 13.13
C LEU A 326 -24.13 -8.89 13.60
N LEU A 327 -24.94 -9.56 14.40
CA LEU A 327 -24.65 -10.93 14.81
C LEU A 327 -24.57 -11.88 13.61
N LYS A 328 -25.50 -11.75 12.64
CA LYS A 328 -25.43 -12.53 11.40
C LYS A 328 -24.12 -12.31 10.66
N PHE A 329 -23.73 -11.07 10.42
CA PHE A 329 -22.47 -10.71 9.76
C PHE A 329 -21.24 -11.28 10.50
N LEU A 330 -21.20 -11.15 11.83
CA LEU A 330 -20.07 -11.62 12.63
C LEU A 330 -19.95 -13.15 12.62
N ASN A 331 -21.09 -13.88 12.60
CA ASN A 331 -21.07 -15.32 12.43
C ASN A 331 -20.51 -15.75 11.07
N GLU A 332 -20.81 -15.02 9.99
CA GLU A 332 -20.24 -15.27 8.66
C GLU A 332 -18.69 -15.12 8.63
N ILE A 333 -18.11 -14.35 9.55
CA ILE A 333 -16.66 -14.21 9.70
C ILE A 333 -16.11 -15.00 10.90
N ASN A 334 -16.85 -16.06 11.34
CA ASN A 334 -16.42 -17.02 12.35
C ASN A 334 -16.24 -16.42 13.76
N LEU A 335 -17.25 -15.66 14.23
CA LEU A 335 -17.25 -15.04 15.57
C LEU A 335 -16.94 -16.04 16.68
N ASP A 336 -17.56 -17.21 16.68
CA ASP A 336 -17.53 -18.17 17.80
C ASP A 336 -16.09 -18.58 18.11
N ASN A 337 -15.41 -19.18 17.15
CA ASN A 337 -14.02 -19.60 17.34
C ASN A 337 -13.06 -18.43 17.59
N ALA A 338 -13.32 -17.29 16.90
CA ALA A 338 -12.48 -16.12 17.07
C ALA A 338 -12.61 -15.50 18.48
N TRP A 339 -13.85 -15.41 19.01
CA TRP A 339 -14.08 -14.80 20.32
C TRP A 339 -13.47 -15.63 21.46
N GLU A 340 -13.61 -16.95 21.40
CA GLU A 340 -12.96 -17.86 22.36
C GLU A 340 -11.44 -17.68 22.33
N ALA A 341 -10.82 -17.76 21.15
CA ALA A 341 -9.36 -17.57 21.01
C ALA A 341 -8.86 -16.20 21.46
N ILE A 342 -9.64 -15.12 21.24
CA ILE A 342 -9.30 -13.77 21.65
C ILE A 342 -9.40 -13.62 23.18
N ASN A 343 -10.40 -14.23 23.81
CA ASN A 343 -10.60 -14.17 25.26
C ASN A 343 -9.53 -14.90 26.07
N ASP A 344 -8.83 -15.87 25.51
CA ASP A 344 -7.68 -16.55 26.13
C ASP A 344 -6.44 -15.65 26.22
N ALA A 345 -6.51 -14.42 25.74
CA ALA A 345 -5.39 -13.50 25.76
C ALA A 345 -4.94 -13.15 27.19
N PRO A 346 -3.64 -13.29 27.53
CA PRO A 346 -3.15 -13.14 28.90
C PRO A 346 -3.25 -11.72 29.45
N THR A 347 -3.26 -10.72 28.57
CA THR A 347 -3.33 -9.29 28.95
C THR A 347 -4.34 -8.53 28.09
N ASN A 348 -4.80 -7.37 28.58
CA ASN A 348 -5.68 -6.51 27.82
C ASN A 348 -5.08 -6.02 26.49
N ASN A 349 -3.79 -5.68 26.50
CA ASN A 349 -3.10 -5.29 25.28
C ASN A 349 -3.03 -6.44 24.25
N HIS A 350 -2.85 -7.66 24.71
CA HIS A 350 -2.88 -8.84 23.85
C HIS A 350 -4.28 -9.08 23.28
N PHE A 351 -5.31 -8.98 24.12
CA PHE A 351 -6.72 -9.07 23.72
C PHE A 351 -7.05 -8.07 22.61
N ILE A 352 -6.74 -6.78 22.80
CA ILE A 352 -6.95 -5.73 21.79
C ILE A 352 -6.23 -6.06 20.49
N LYS A 353 -4.98 -6.50 20.57
CA LYS A 353 -4.21 -6.92 19.39
C LYS A 353 -4.86 -8.09 18.65
N GLN A 354 -5.29 -9.13 19.36
CA GLN A 354 -5.93 -10.30 18.75
C GLN A 354 -7.28 -9.95 18.14
N PHE A 355 -8.07 -9.11 18.82
CA PHE A 355 -9.32 -8.58 18.29
C PHE A 355 -9.10 -7.89 16.94
N HIS A 356 -8.17 -6.93 16.84
CA HIS A 356 -7.90 -6.23 15.58
C HIS A 356 -7.18 -7.09 14.54
N ARG A 357 -6.54 -8.19 14.92
CA ARG A 357 -6.01 -9.16 13.95
C ARG A 357 -7.11 -9.99 13.29
N TRP A 358 -8.13 -10.34 14.03
CA TRP A 358 -9.29 -11.02 13.50
C TRP A 358 -10.24 -10.06 12.78
N PHE A 359 -10.70 -9.00 13.47
CA PHE A 359 -11.55 -7.96 12.89
C PHE A 359 -10.67 -6.92 12.21
N ASP A 360 -10.04 -7.33 11.12
CA ASP A 360 -9.05 -6.56 10.39
C ASP A 360 -9.66 -5.55 9.39
N GLY A 361 -8.81 -4.86 8.63
CA GLY A 361 -9.23 -3.86 7.65
C GLY A 361 -10.22 -4.40 6.62
N LEU A 362 -10.05 -5.65 6.18
CA LEU A 362 -11.00 -6.28 5.26
C LEU A 362 -12.38 -6.49 5.92
N CYS A 363 -12.40 -6.92 7.19
CA CYS A 363 -13.64 -7.07 7.95
C CYS A 363 -14.33 -5.73 8.18
N VAL A 364 -13.57 -4.67 8.47
CA VAL A 364 -14.09 -3.29 8.58
C VAL A 364 -14.79 -2.87 7.28
N PHE A 365 -14.12 -2.99 6.12
CA PHE A 365 -14.72 -2.62 4.83
C PHE A 365 -15.93 -3.49 4.46
N LYS A 366 -15.89 -4.79 4.76
CA LYS A 366 -17.04 -5.69 4.54
C LYS A 366 -18.25 -5.27 5.38
N LEU A 367 -18.05 -4.94 6.65
CA LEU A 367 -19.14 -4.48 7.53
C LEU A 367 -19.72 -3.14 7.04
N LEU A 368 -18.88 -2.16 6.71
CA LEU A 368 -19.34 -0.88 6.16
C LEU A 368 -20.18 -1.09 4.90
N LYS A 369 -19.73 -1.95 3.98
CA LYS A 369 -20.44 -2.28 2.75
C LYS A 369 -21.76 -3.02 3.02
N PHE A 370 -21.79 -3.93 3.98
CA PHE A 370 -22.98 -4.68 4.37
C PHE A 370 -24.10 -3.74 4.80
N TYR A 371 -23.80 -2.77 5.67
CA TYR A 371 -24.78 -1.80 6.16
C TYR A 371 -25.05 -0.60 5.25
N THR A 372 -24.30 -0.42 4.19
CA THR A 372 -24.58 0.61 3.18
C THR A 372 -25.55 0.10 2.11
N LYS A 373 -25.55 -1.21 1.86
CA LYS A 373 -26.45 -1.85 0.88
C LYS A 373 -27.78 -2.30 1.46
N SER A 374 -27.88 -2.36 2.78
CA SER A 374 -29.08 -2.66 3.55
C SER A 374 -29.80 -1.38 3.99
#